data_c160513a1e7e63057679fea65f5dd2e9
#
_entry.id   c160513a1e7e63057679fea65f5dd2e9
#
_cell.length_a   1.000
_cell.length_b   1.000
_cell.length_c   1.000
_cell.angle_alpha   90.00
_cell.angle_beta   90.00
_cell.angle_gamma   90.00
#
_symmetry.space_group_name_H-M   'P 1'
#
loop_
_entity.id
_entity.type
_entity.pdbx_description
1 polymer ?
#
loop_
_entity_poly.entity_id
_entity_poly.type
_entity_poly.pdbx_seq_one_letter_code
_entity_poly.pdbx_strand_id
1 'polypeptide(L)'
;ETGTDTERPMNALRVFQAIAAKVMQATETALGIAKIGSQNQVDSGTDDAVYVTPKKLRWGFQILKQGNGYVVFPTWLGGLVIQWGFQNVPGSTTATYPFPMAFPNSGAGITASFGIPAQSSVNADIVSANQYRLQNLYTGQQIARWIAIGY
;
A
#
# COMPACT_ATOMS: atom_id res chain seq x y z
N GLU A 1 -0.31 43.93 20.88
CA GLU A 1 -0.49 45.17 20.08
C GLU A 1 -1.69 44.93 19.14
N THR A 2 -2.69 45.79 19.21
CA THR A 2 -3.96 45.64 18.45
C THR A 2 -3.88 46.08 16.98
N GLY A 3 -2.69 46.46 16.49
CA GLY A 3 -2.50 46.93 15.11
C GLY A 3 -3.11 48.28 14.76
N THR A 4 -3.53 49.05 15.75
CA THR A 4 -4.22 50.35 15.56
C THR A 4 -3.29 51.57 15.73
N ASP A 5 -2.01 51.39 16.04
CA ASP A 5 -1.04 52.45 16.16
C ASP A 5 -0.46 52.83 14.80
N THR A 6 -0.89 53.94 14.26
CA THR A 6 -0.42 54.48 12.96
C THR A 6 0.73 55.48 13.07
N GLU A 7 1.11 55.85 14.29
CA GLU A 7 2.08 56.93 14.53
C GLU A 7 3.52 56.44 14.76
N ARG A 8 3.69 55.17 15.16
CA ARG A 8 5.01 54.63 15.46
C ARG A 8 5.58 53.88 14.25
N PRO A 9 6.74 54.26 13.75
CA PRO A 9 7.36 53.54 12.65
C PRO A 9 7.70 52.11 13.04
N MET A 10 7.37 51.18 12.21
CA MET A 10 7.74 49.77 12.36
C MET A 10 9.22 49.60 12.03
N ASN A 11 10.03 49.28 13.05
CA ASN A 11 11.41 48.85 12.81
C ASN A 11 11.47 47.35 12.52
N ALA A 12 12.60 46.88 11.97
CA ALA A 12 12.79 45.48 11.57
C ALA A 12 12.48 44.47 12.70
N LEU A 13 12.84 44.81 13.95
CA LEU A 13 12.56 43.96 15.12
C LEU A 13 11.06 43.81 15.39
N ARG A 14 10.30 44.92 15.30
CA ARG A 14 8.84 44.88 15.51
C ARG A 14 8.11 44.11 14.40
N VAL A 15 8.56 44.25 13.14
CA VAL A 15 8.04 43.45 12.02
C VAL A 15 8.30 41.99 12.27
N PHE A 16 9.51 41.62 12.68
CA PHE A 16 9.88 40.24 13.00
C PHE A 16 9.04 39.67 14.15
N GLN A 17 8.86 40.42 15.22
CA GLN A 17 8.04 40.01 16.36
C GLN A 17 6.57 39.87 15.99
N ALA A 18 6.01 40.76 15.17
CA ALA A 18 4.63 40.67 14.69
C ALA A 18 4.41 39.45 13.80
N ILE A 19 5.36 39.13 12.91
CA ILE A 19 5.32 37.93 12.08
C ILE A 19 5.41 36.69 12.96
N ALA A 20 6.37 36.62 13.88
CA ALA A 20 6.55 35.49 14.79
C ALA A 20 5.33 35.22 15.67
N ALA A 21 4.64 36.29 16.12
CA ALA A 21 3.41 36.17 16.89
C ALA A 21 2.19 35.71 16.09
N LYS A 22 2.21 35.86 14.75
CA LYS A 22 1.10 35.45 13.84
C LYS A 22 1.37 34.16 13.11
N VAL A 23 2.63 33.74 13.02
CA VAL A 23 3.02 32.46 12.43
C VAL A 23 2.86 31.37 13.51
N MET A 24 1.67 30.82 13.61
CA MET A 24 1.33 29.77 14.57
C MET A 24 1.25 28.41 13.89
N GLN A 25 1.48 27.35 14.64
CA GLN A 25 1.19 25.99 14.19
C GLN A 25 -0.31 25.85 13.89
N ALA A 26 -0.65 25.27 12.75
CA ALA A 26 -2.04 24.93 12.43
C ALA A 26 -2.57 23.86 13.39
N THR A 27 -3.84 23.97 13.76
CA THR A 27 -4.59 22.99 14.54
C THR A 27 -5.92 22.71 13.85
N GLU A 28 -6.72 21.79 14.36
CA GLU A 28 -8.07 21.53 13.84
C GLU A 28 -9.01 22.74 13.89
N THR A 29 -8.77 23.69 14.82
CA THR A 29 -9.62 24.85 15.06
C THR A 29 -8.96 26.17 14.70
N ALA A 30 -7.66 26.22 14.43
CA ALA A 30 -6.92 27.45 14.13
C ALA A 30 -6.12 27.31 12.84
N LEU A 31 -6.26 28.31 11.96
CA LEU A 31 -5.42 28.45 10.76
C LEU A 31 -3.98 28.77 11.18
N GLY A 32 -3.02 28.11 10.56
CA GLY A 32 -1.61 28.31 10.84
C GLY A 32 -0.71 27.71 9.75
N ILE A 33 0.57 27.62 10.05
CA ILE A 33 1.58 27.00 9.21
C ILE A 33 1.85 25.60 9.75
N ALA A 34 1.90 24.59 8.87
CA ALA A 34 2.32 23.26 9.27
C ALA A 34 3.53 22.81 8.44
N LYS A 35 4.36 22.00 9.07
CA LYS A 35 5.56 21.42 8.47
C LYS A 35 5.19 20.20 7.61
N ILE A 36 5.96 19.96 6.56
CA ILE A 36 5.86 18.71 5.83
C ILE A 36 6.43 17.59 6.71
N GLY A 37 5.63 16.57 7.00
CA GLY A 37 6.02 15.40 7.79
C GLY A 37 7.18 14.63 7.14
N SER A 38 8.04 14.06 7.96
CA SER A 38 9.02 13.05 7.51
C SER A 38 8.30 11.76 7.11
N GLN A 39 8.97 10.86 6.38
CA GLN A 39 8.37 9.57 6.06
C GLN A 39 8.03 8.76 7.32
N ASN A 40 8.93 8.76 8.31
CA ASN A 40 8.70 8.06 9.59
C ASN A 40 7.48 8.58 10.36
N GLN A 41 7.21 9.91 10.32
CA GLN A 41 6.01 10.48 10.93
C GLN A 41 4.73 10.02 10.20
N VAL A 42 4.78 9.95 8.86
CA VAL A 42 3.65 9.44 8.07
C VAL A 42 3.42 7.95 8.33
N ASP A 43 4.49 7.16 8.39
CA ASP A 43 4.42 5.71 8.62
C ASP A 43 3.94 5.36 10.05
N SER A 44 4.28 6.19 11.04
CA SER A 44 3.80 6.00 12.42
C SER A 44 2.33 6.39 12.61
N GLY A 45 1.84 7.36 11.82
CA GLY A 45 0.44 7.79 11.86
C GLY A 45 0.00 8.44 13.18
N THR A 46 0.93 8.99 13.97
CA THR A 46 0.66 9.52 15.32
C THR A 46 0.84 11.02 15.45
N ASP A 47 1.21 11.72 14.37
CA ASP A 47 1.56 13.15 14.39
C ASP A 47 0.48 13.97 13.69
N ASP A 48 -0.23 14.83 14.43
CA ASP A 48 -1.29 15.71 13.92
C ASP A 48 -0.79 17.11 13.50
N ALA A 49 0.52 17.40 13.65
CA ALA A 49 1.07 18.72 13.43
C ALA A 49 1.77 18.90 12.07
N VAL A 50 1.68 17.90 11.18
CA VAL A 50 2.40 17.89 9.90
C VAL A 50 1.50 17.61 8.70
N TYR A 51 1.85 18.17 7.54
CA TYR A 51 1.19 17.85 6.28
C TYR A 51 1.84 16.64 5.59
N VAL A 52 0.98 15.79 5.00
CA VAL A 52 1.42 14.68 4.15
C VAL A 52 1.37 15.12 2.69
N THR A 53 2.49 15.02 1.99
CA THR A 53 2.53 15.27 0.55
C THR A 53 2.05 14.06 -0.25
N PRO A 54 1.53 14.23 -1.48
CA PRO A 54 1.13 13.12 -2.34
C PRO A 54 2.24 12.08 -2.56
N LYS A 55 3.50 12.51 -2.61
CA LYS A 55 4.66 11.61 -2.72
C LYS A 55 4.78 10.70 -1.51
N LYS A 56 4.61 11.22 -0.31
CA LYS A 56 4.72 10.47 0.95
C LYS A 56 3.51 9.58 1.19
N LEU A 57 2.31 10.05 0.83
CA LEU A 57 1.09 9.26 0.90
C LEU A 57 1.16 8.03 -0.03
N ARG A 58 1.77 8.20 -1.21
CA ARG A 58 1.94 7.10 -2.18
C ARG A 58 3.09 6.15 -1.83
N TRP A 59 3.95 6.52 -0.89
CA TRP A 59 5.11 5.71 -0.51
C TRP A 59 4.71 4.32 -0.04
N GLY A 60 5.38 3.30 -0.61
CA GLY A 60 5.13 1.89 -0.28
C GLY A 60 3.99 1.22 -1.06
N PHE A 61 3.12 1.97 -1.75
CA PHE A 61 2.18 1.36 -2.69
C PHE A 61 2.87 0.95 -3.98
N GLN A 62 2.75 -0.33 -4.31
CA GLN A 62 3.19 -0.87 -5.60
C GLN A 62 2.04 -1.63 -6.24
N ILE A 63 1.90 -1.52 -7.55
CA ILE A 63 0.89 -2.26 -8.31
C ILE A 63 1.44 -2.67 -9.67
N LEU A 64 1.30 -3.95 -10.00
CA LEU A 64 1.54 -4.50 -11.32
C LEU A 64 0.20 -4.94 -11.91
N LYS A 65 -0.35 -4.15 -12.85
CA LYS A 65 -1.62 -4.43 -13.52
C LYS A 65 -1.39 -5.27 -14.78
N GLN A 66 -1.19 -6.56 -14.60
CA GLN A 66 -1.03 -7.55 -15.68
C GLN A 66 -1.92 -8.76 -15.40
N GLY A 67 -1.97 -9.70 -16.35
CA GLY A 67 -2.70 -10.95 -16.19
C GLY A 67 -2.29 -11.73 -14.94
N ASN A 68 -0.98 -11.78 -14.69
CA ASN A 68 -0.38 -12.20 -13.43
C ASN A 68 0.17 -10.94 -12.76
N GLY A 69 -0.46 -10.46 -11.72
CA GLY A 69 -0.18 -9.17 -11.13
C GLY A 69 -0.24 -9.18 -9.61
N TYR A 70 0.03 -8.01 -9.04
CA TYR A 70 -0.01 -7.84 -7.59
C TYR A 70 -0.31 -6.39 -7.20
N VAL A 71 -0.74 -6.20 -5.96
CA VAL A 71 -0.72 -4.95 -5.21
C VAL A 71 -0.02 -5.16 -3.88
N VAL A 72 0.88 -4.23 -3.54
CA VAL A 72 1.55 -4.16 -2.25
C VAL A 72 1.04 -2.94 -1.51
N PHE A 73 0.61 -3.13 -0.29
CA PHE A 73 0.26 -2.05 0.62
C PHE A 73 1.47 -1.60 1.43
N PRO A 74 1.56 -0.31 1.80
CA PRO A 74 2.63 0.19 2.64
C PRO A 74 2.74 -0.55 3.98
N THR A 75 3.92 -0.55 4.58
CA THR A 75 4.18 -1.18 5.88
C THR A 75 3.34 -0.59 7.02
N TRP A 76 3.00 0.70 6.96
CA TRP A 76 2.10 1.34 7.91
C TRP A 76 0.63 0.87 7.78
N LEU A 77 0.26 0.21 6.66
CA LEU A 77 -0.98 -0.55 6.49
C LEU A 77 -0.76 -2.07 6.65
N GLY A 78 0.29 -2.48 7.36
CA GLY A 78 0.60 -3.87 7.62
C GLY A 78 1.38 -4.60 6.53
N GLY A 79 1.76 -3.92 5.44
CA GLY A 79 2.54 -4.54 4.36
C GLY A 79 1.83 -5.64 3.60
N LEU A 80 0.49 -5.65 3.60
CA LEU A 80 -0.31 -6.66 2.93
C LEU A 80 0.02 -6.71 1.44
N VAL A 81 0.15 -7.91 0.91
CA VAL A 81 0.36 -8.20 -0.51
C VAL A 81 -0.78 -9.06 -1.02
N ILE A 82 -1.44 -8.60 -2.09
CA ILE A 82 -2.45 -9.38 -2.81
C ILE A 82 -1.92 -9.63 -4.21
N GLN A 83 -1.90 -10.90 -4.61
CA GLN A 83 -1.44 -11.32 -5.93
C GLN A 83 -2.56 -12.09 -6.63
N TRP A 84 -2.61 -11.99 -7.94
CA TRP A 84 -3.57 -12.71 -8.78
C TRP A 84 -2.92 -13.18 -10.05
N GLY A 85 -3.52 -14.18 -10.64
CA GLY A 85 -3.03 -14.67 -11.91
C GLY A 85 -3.85 -15.81 -12.50
N PHE A 86 -3.33 -16.31 -13.60
CA PHE A 86 -3.82 -17.52 -14.22
C PHE A 86 -2.65 -18.38 -14.67
N GLN A 87 -2.89 -19.69 -14.73
CA GLN A 87 -1.88 -20.66 -15.12
C GLN A 87 -2.54 -21.79 -15.92
N ASN A 88 -1.89 -22.18 -17.02
CA ASN A 88 -2.27 -23.42 -17.71
C ASN A 88 -1.73 -24.61 -16.91
N VAL A 89 -2.62 -25.44 -16.41
CA VAL A 89 -2.27 -26.63 -15.63
C VAL A 89 -2.63 -27.87 -16.44
N PRO A 90 -1.65 -28.72 -16.78
CA PRO A 90 -1.92 -29.97 -17.50
C PRO A 90 -2.90 -30.86 -16.73
N GLY A 91 -3.63 -31.69 -17.45
CA GLY A 91 -4.62 -32.59 -16.83
C GLY A 91 -3.98 -33.62 -15.90
N SER A 92 -4.68 -33.93 -14.81
CA SER A 92 -4.28 -34.93 -13.82
C SER A 92 -2.87 -34.71 -13.26
N THR A 93 -2.44 -33.43 -13.14
CA THR A 93 -1.09 -33.08 -12.67
C THR A 93 -1.09 -32.18 -11.45
N THR A 94 0.02 -32.23 -10.74
CA THR A 94 0.37 -31.28 -9.68
C THR A 94 1.67 -30.59 -10.08
N ALA A 95 1.67 -29.26 -10.16
CA ALA A 95 2.83 -28.48 -10.58
C ALA A 95 3.02 -27.22 -9.72
N THR A 96 4.26 -26.82 -9.56
CA THR A 96 4.66 -25.63 -8.78
C THR A 96 5.02 -24.49 -9.74
N TYR A 97 4.58 -23.27 -9.38
CA TYR A 97 4.75 -22.06 -10.17
C TYR A 97 5.28 -20.92 -9.29
N PRO A 98 6.05 -19.98 -9.84
CA PRO A 98 6.48 -18.81 -9.10
C PRO A 98 5.33 -17.81 -8.97
N PHE A 99 5.27 -17.12 -7.84
CA PHE A 99 4.46 -15.92 -7.69
C PHE A 99 5.01 -14.77 -8.55
N PRO A 100 4.18 -13.81 -9.01
CA PRO A 100 4.65 -12.59 -9.67
C PRO A 100 5.65 -11.79 -8.84
N MET A 101 5.52 -11.85 -7.53
CA MET A 101 6.43 -11.28 -6.54
C MET A 101 6.52 -12.22 -5.33
N ALA A 102 7.72 -12.36 -4.77
CA ALA A 102 7.86 -13.08 -3.51
C ALA A 102 7.17 -12.31 -2.37
N PHE A 103 6.44 -13.00 -1.49
CA PHE A 103 5.94 -12.39 -0.26
C PHE A 103 7.12 -12.03 0.65
N PRO A 104 7.13 -10.83 1.28
CA PRO A 104 8.25 -10.40 2.12
C PRO A 104 8.52 -11.33 3.30
N ASN A 105 7.49 -11.87 3.92
CA ASN A 105 7.60 -12.80 5.04
C ASN A 105 6.95 -14.15 4.70
N SER A 106 5.64 -14.16 4.46
CA SER A 106 4.88 -15.40 4.24
C SER A 106 3.62 -15.15 3.41
N GLY A 107 3.25 -16.13 2.60
CA GLY A 107 1.90 -16.24 2.06
C GLY A 107 0.94 -16.74 3.14
N ALA A 108 -0.19 -16.05 3.30
CA ALA A 108 -1.22 -16.39 4.30
C ALA A 108 -2.29 -17.32 3.72
N GLY A 109 -2.57 -17.23 2.44
CA GLY A 109 -3.55 -18.09 1.78
C GLY A 109 -3.59 -17.93 0.28
N ILE A 110 -4.05 -18.97 -0.40
CA ILE A 110 -4.29 -18.99 -1.84
C ILE A 110 -5.60 -19.72 -2.11
N THR A 111 -6.34 -19.23 -3.07
CA THR A 111 -7.49 -19.95 -3.65
C THR A 111 -7.37 -19.98 -5.16
N ALA A 112 -7.89 -21.03 -5.77
CA ALA A 112 -7.93 -21.18 -7.22
C ALA A 112 -9.25 -21.76 -7.70
N SER A 113 -9.60 -21.43 -8.94
CA SER A 113 -10.74 -22.01 -9.65
C SER A 113 -10.39 -22.21 -11.11
N PHE A 114 -11.08 -23.13 -11.80
CA PHE A 114 -10.96 -23.18 -13.25
C PHE A 114 -11.56 -21.93 -13.91
N GLY A 115 -10.96 -21.50 -15.00
CA GLY A 115 -11.43 -20.35 -15.79
C GLY A 115 -12.74 -20.59 -16.53
N ILE A 116 -13.15 -21.84 -16.64
CA ILE A 116 -14.42 -22.29 -17.22
C ILE A 116 -15.12 -23.26 -16.27
N PRO A 117 -16.46 -23.35 -16.28
CA PRO A 117 -17.17 -24.38 -15.54
C PRO A 117 -16.69 -25.77 -15.93
N ALA A 118 -16.25 -26.56 -14.96
CA ALA A 118 -15.82 -27.95 -15.16
C ALA A 118 -16.41 -28.82 -14.06
N GLN A 119 -16.59 -30.10 -14.35
CA GLN A 119 -17.09 -31.09 -13.38
C GLN A 119 -16.01 -31.57 -12.40
N SER A 120 -14.91 -30.85 -12.30
CA SER A 120 -13.77 -31.19 -11.46
C SER A 120 -13.22 -29.93 -10.80
N SER A 121 -12.30 -30.09 -9.88
CA SER A 121 -11.73 -29.01 -9.08
C SER A 121 -10.23 -28.84 -9.32
N VAL A 122 -9.74 -27.65 -8.96
CA VAL A 122 -8.32 -27.36 -8.79
C VAL A 122 -8.05 -27.11 -7.32
N ASN A 123 -6.99 -27.73 -6.80
CA ASN A 123 -6.48 -27.43 -5.46
C ASN A 123 -5.29 -26.50 -5.60
N ALA A 124 -5.16 -25.59 -4.63
CA ALA A 124 -4.06 -24.63 -4.57
C ALA A 124 -3.43 -24.66 -3.18
N ASP A 125 -2.11 -24.50 -3.14
CA ASP A 125 -1.33 -24.52 -1.91
C ASP A 125 -0.13 -23.56 -2.05
N ILE A 126 0.28 -22.91 -0.96
CA ILE A 126 1.49 -22.09 -0.89
C ILE A 126 2.66 -23.00 -0.49
N VAL A 127 3.64 -23.12 -1.38
CA VAL A 127 4.83 -23.95 -1.14
C VAL A 127 5.90 -23.18 -0.36
N SER A 128 6.05 -21.90 -0.68
CA SER A 128 7.02 -21.00 -0.06
C SER A 128 6.63 -19.54 -0.30
N ALA A 129 7.39 -18.59 0.23
CA ALA A 129 7.13 -17.17 0.00
C ALA A 129 7.16 -16.76 -1.49
N ASN A 130 7.81 -17.53 -2.37
CA ASN A 130 7.95 -17.22 -3.79
C ASN A 130 7.29 -18.24 -4.72
N GLN A 131 6.65 -19.29 -4.18
CA GLN A 131 6.09 -20.36 -5.00
C GLN A 131 4.74 -20.86 -4.47
N TYR A 132 3.85 -21.15 -5.40
CA TYR A 132 2.58 -21.83 -5.14
C TYR A 132 2.47 -23.09 -5.99
N ARG A 133 1.61 -23.99 -5.60
CA ARG A 133 1.35 -25.26 -6.26
C ARG A 133 -0.14 -25.34 -6.64
N LEU A 134 -0.39 -25.82 -7.86
CA LEU A 134 -1.73 -26.13 -8.35
C LEU A 134 -1.80 -27.62 -8.68
N GLN A 135 -2.91 -28.23 -8.30
CA GLN A 135 -3.26 -29.60 -8.67
C GLN A 135 -4.54 -29.57 -9.51
N ASN A 136 -4.44 -30.02 -10.74
CA ASN A 136 -5.58 -30.18 -11.62
C ASN A 136 -6.12 -31.62 -11.50
N LEU A 137 -7.34 -31.76 -10.99
CA LEU A 137 -8.01 -33.06 -10.85
C LEU A 137 -8.82 -33.44 -12.09
N TYR A 138 -8.92 -32.56 -13.07
CA TYR A 138 -9.53 -32.85 -14.36
C TYR A 138 -8.52 -33.50 -15.30
N THR A 139 -8.99 -34.39 -16.18
CA THR A 139 -8.12 -35.14 -17.08
C THR A 139 -7.53 -34.32 -18.23
N GLY A 140 -8.20 -33.22 -18.62
CA GLY A 140 -7.73 -32.29 -19.64
C GLY A 140 -6.97 -31.09 -19.04
N GLN A 141 -6.15 -30.45 -19.88
CA GLN A 141 -5.50 -29.18 -19.51
C GLN A 141 -6.56 -28.12 -19.27
N GLN A 142 -6.41 -27.34 -18.22
CA GLN A 142 -7.30 -26.26 -17.83
C GLN A 142 -6.53 -25.01 -17.44
N ILE A 143 -7.17 -23.84 -17.63
CA ILE A 143 -6.69 -22.58 -17.09
C ILE A 143 -7.21 -22.45 -15.66
N ALA A 144 -6.32 -22.49 -14.69
CA ALA A 144 -6.62 -22.16 -13.30
C ALA A 144 -6.40 -20.66 -13.07
N ARG A 145 -7.39 -19.98 -12.52
CA ARG A 145 -7.30 -18.61 -12.03
C ARG A 145 -7.11 -18.66 -10.52
N TRP A 146 -6.24 -17.83 -10.00
CA TRP A 146 -5.91 -17.86 -8.57
C TRP A 146 -5.77 -16.45 -8.00
N ILE A 147 -5.98 -16.34 -6.71
CA ILE A 147 -5.67 -15.18 -5.89
C ILE A 147 -4.97 -15.64 -4.63
N ALA A 148 -3.91 -14.92 -4.23
CA ALA A 148 -3.14 -15.20 -3.03
C ALA A 148 -2.95 -13.93 -2.21
N ILE A 149 -2.90 -14.09 -0.89
CA ILE A 149 -2.71 -13.02 0.06
C ILE A 149 -1.53 -13.40 0.96
N GLY A 150 -0.72 -12.40 1.33
CA GLY A 150 0.41 -12.57 2.24
C GLY A 150 0.97 -11.23 2.70
N TYR A 151 2.10 -11.26 3.38
CA TYR A 151 2.75 -10.08 3.97
C TYR A 151 4.27 -10.27 4.09
#